data_1c02600845794271ec81a8f9189018c1
#
_entry.id   1c02600845794271ec81a8f9189018c1
#
_cell.length_a   1.000
_cell.length_b   1.000
_cell.length_c   1.000
_cell.angle_alpha   90.00
_cell.angle_beta   90.00
_cell.angle_gamma   90.00
#
_symmetry.space_group_name_H-M   'P 1'
#
loop_
_entity.id
_entity.type
_entity.pdbx_description
1 polymer ?
#
loop_
_entity_poly.entity_id
_entity_poly.type
_entity_poly.pdbx_seq_one_letter_code
_entity_poly.pdbx_strand_id
1 'polypeptide(L)'
;MDQLLKIGNYVGIALIVGIPLYLLLAGALGFKYRKKLFGSRRIPEKVQSVPLEGNLFPLYFILENKGRVFYNSIQIETTCAFLLHWILDKKVALRQNFVRQTTTGFNFEKEAKFKNRLENRIFQIFREASGEDLILEADEANRWAYFHADELFSIKDVEKEGKQWLEDHDYIEKENLVLPTLNKKGQQEARKVIALMNYLDALARGKAEVPEDGNLGYYLILSVMTKKAPQFLTALRNHCPEKLDVLAAALGTTSDRLDETVLDCLQICDSLWKGDYDDPDAPEPVIN
;
A
#
# COMPACT_ATOMS: atom_id res chain seq x y z
N MET A 1 -30.38 15.73 42.84
CA MET A 1 -28.92 15.77 42.77
C MET A 1 -28.29 14.37 42.86
N ASP A 2 -28.73 13.52 43.79
CA ASP A 2 -28.23 12.14 43.99
C ASP A 2 -28.40 11.18 42.80
N GLN A 3 -29.44 11.31 42.00
CA GLN A 3 -29.64 10.44 40.83
C GLN A 3 -28.65 10.74 39.70
N LEU A 4 -28.34 12.01 39.47
CA LEU A 4 -27.34 12.41 38.45
C LEU A 4 -25.95 11.98 38.81
N LEU A 5 -25.56 12.03 40.12
CA LEU A 5 -24.29 11.53 40.62
C LEU A 5 -24.17 10.00 40.48
N LYS A 6 -25.24 9.26 40.70
CA LYS A 6 -25.27 7.79 40.48
C LYS A 6 -25.13 7.43 39.03
N ILE A 7 -25.79 8.14 38.11
CA ILE A 7 -25.69 7.94 36.67
C ILE A 7 -24.23 8.23 36.20
N GLY A 8 -23.62 9.33 36.67
CA GLY A 8 -22.23 9.66 36.35
C GLY A 8 -21.23 8.59 36.80
N ASN A 9 -21.44 8.02 37.99
CA ASN A 9 -20.60 6.93 38.50
C ASN A 9 -20.75 5.64 37.67
N TYR A 10 -21.98 5.26 37.26
CA TYR A 10 -22.18 4.08 36.41
C TYR A 10 -21.58 4.26 35.01
N VAL A 11 -21.70 5.46 34.41
CA VAL A 11 -21.05 5.77 33.12
C VAL A 11 -19.51 5.73 33.26
N GLY A 12 -18.97 6.28 34.34
CA GLY A 12 -17.54 6.23 34.62
C GLY A 12 -17.02 4.79 34.76
N ILE A 13 -17.72 3.95 35.52
CA ILE A 13 -17.36 2.52 35.69
C ILE A 13 -17.49 1.78 34.34
N ALA A 14 -18.55 2.03 33.57
CA ALA A 14 -18.75 1.42 32.25
C ALA A 14 -17.61 1.79 31.27
N LEU A 15 -17.12 3.01 31.31
CA LEU A 15 -15.98 3.44 30.47
C LEU A 15 -14.65 2.86 30.99
N ILE A 16 -14.40 2.85 32.30
CA ILE A 16 -13.15 2.37 32.88
C ILE A 16 -12.99 0.84 32.73
N VAL A 17 -14.09 0.09 32.81
CA VAL A 17 -14.05 -1.38 32.72
C VAL A 17 -14.40 -1.86 31.31
N GLY A 18 -15.37 -1.21 30.66
CA GLY A 18 -15.88 -1.62 29.33
C GLY A 18 -14.87 -1.43 28.22
N ILE A 19 -14.13 -0.32 28.22
CA ILE A 19 -13.11 -0.07 27.17
C ILE A 19 -11.94 -1.09 27.25
N PRO A 20 -11.30 -1.34 28.42
CA PRO A 20 -10.25 -2.35 28.52
C PRO A 20 -10.75 -3.76 28.19
N LEU A 21 -11.98 -4.11 28.63
CA LEU A 21 -12.58 -5.41 28.32
C LEU A 21 -12.85 -5.56 26.82
N TYR A 22 -13.38 -4.53 26.16
CA TYR A 22 -13.55 -4.50 24.73
C TYR A 22 -12.22 -4.64 23.99
N LEU A 23 -11.17 -3.92 24.39
CA LEU A 23 -9.85 -4.01 23.79
C LEU A 23 -9.23 -5.40 23.99
N LEU A 24 -9.41 -6.03 25.15
CA LEU A 24 -8.96 -7.41 25.42
C LEU A 24 -9.71 -8.42 24.54
N LEU A 25 -11.03 -8.28 24.40
CA LEU A 25 -11.85 -9.15 23.56
C LEU A 25 -11.51 -8.95 22.08
N ALA A 26 -11.38 -7.71 21.62
CA ALA A 26 -10.98 -7.40 20.25
C ALA A 26 -9.56 -7.94 19.95
N GLY A 27 -8.62 -7.80 20.89
CA GLY A 27 -7.28 -8.36 20.78
C GLY A 27 -7.28 -9.90 20.73
N ALA A 28 -8.07 -10.56 21.57
CA ALA A 28 -8.20 -12.02 21.59
C ALA A 28 -8.85 -12.56 20.30
N LEU A 29 -9.91 -11.87 19.83
CA LEU A 29 -10.57 -12.21 18.56
C LEU A 29 -9.65 -11.97 17.36
N GLY A 30 -8.94 -10.84 17.34
CA GLY A 30 -7.94 -10.53 16.31
C GLY A 30 -6.81 -11.55 16.28
N PHE A 31 -6.31 -11.98 17.45
CA PHE A 31 -5.29 -13.03 17.54
C PHE A 31 -5.80 -14.38 17.04
N LYS A 32 -7.03 -14.77 17.42
CA LYS A 32 -7.67 -16.02 16.99
C LYS A 32 -7.91 -16.00 15.47
N TYR A 33 -8.39 -14.86 14.95
CA TYR A 33 -8.58 -14.64 13.53
C TYR A 33 -7.27 -14.74 12.76
N ARG A 34 -6.22 -14.04 13.22
CA ARG A 34 -4.89 -14.09 12.61
C ARG A 34 -4.31 -15.51 12.59
N LYS A 35 -4.47 -16.28 13.69
CA LYS A 35 -4.04 -17.66 13.73
C LYS A 35 -4.80 -18.52 12.72
N LYS A 36 -6.09 -18.26 12.53
CA LYS A 36 -6.94 -18.94 11.57
C LYS A 36 -6.58 -18.55 10.13
N LEU A 37 -6.25 -17.27 9.88
CA LEU A 37 -5.85 -16.76 8.58
C LEU A 37 -4.48 -17.28 8.14
N PHE A 38 -3.48 -17.23 9.01
CA PHE A 38 -2.08 -17.53 8.68
C PHE A 38 -1.56 -18.90 9.16
N GLY A 39 -2.37 -19.68 9.86
CA GLY A 39 -1.98 -20.96 10.42
C GLY A 39 -0.92 -20.89 11.53
N SER A 40 -0.12 -21.96 11.73
CA SER A 40 0.90 -22.01 12.78
C SER A 40 2.15 -21.18 12.43
N ARG A 41 2.83 -20.66 13.45
CA ARG A 41 3.85 -19.58 13.41
C ARG A 41 5.19 -19.90 12.73
N ARG A 42 5.44 -21.04 12.14
CA ARG A 42 6.72 -21.28 11.46
C ARG A 42 6.73 -20.52 10.13
N ILE A 43 7.46 -19.40 10.12
CA ILE A 43 7.69 -18.56 8.94
C ILE A 43 8.94 -19.12 8.25
N PRO A 44 8.92 -19.38 6.93
CA PRO A 44 10.12 -19.84 6.22
C PRO A 44 11.23 -18.78 6.32
N GLU A 45 12.48 -19.22 6.45
CA GLU A 45 13.65 -18.33 6.57
C GLU A 45 14.01 -17.64 5.26
N LYS A 46 13.73 -18.26 4.13
CA LYS A 46 13.98 -17.71 2.79
C LYS A 46 12.73 -17.77 1.92
N VAL A 47 12.48 -16.70 1.19
CA VAL A 47 11.45 -16.64 0.15
C VAL A 47 12.14 -16.85 -1.20
N GLN A 48 11.85 -17.95 -1.86
CA GLN A 48 12.46 -18.32 -3.15
C GLN A 48 11.68 -17.85 -4.38
N SER A 49 10.47 -17.32 -4.18
CA SER A 49 9.57 -16.89 -5.26
C SER A 49 8.75 -15.69 -4.85
N VAL A 50 8.38 -14.86 -5.82
CA VAL A 50 7.42 -13.77 -5.64
C VAL A 50 6.07 -14.38 -5.21
N PRO A 51 5.55 -14.03 -4.02
CA PRO A 51 4.26 -14.56 -3.57
C PRO A 51 3.11 -13.96 -4.38
N LEU A 52 2.00 -14.69 -4.46
CA LEU A 52 0.75 -14.26 -5.08
C LEU A 52 0.94 -13.83 -6.55
N GLU A 53 1.91 -14.41 -7.26
CA GLU A 53 2.26 -14.07 -8.65
C GLU A 53 2.58 -12.58 -8.86
N GLY A 54 2.95 -11.86 -7.80
CA GLY A 54 3.20 -10.43 -7.82
C GLY A 54 1.96 -9.53 -7.85
N ASN A 55 0.76 -10.12 -7.74
CA ASN A 55 -0.49 -9.36 -7.80
C ASN A 55 -0.68 -8.51 -6.53
N LEU A 56 -0.91 -7.21 -6.72
CA LEU A 56 -0.99 -6.23 -5.63
C LEU A 56 -2.30 -6.31 -4.84
N PHE A 57 -3.41 -6.74 -5.46
CA PHE A 57 -4.70 -6.85 -4.78
C PHE A 57 -4.70 -7.88 -3.65
N PRO A 58 -4.35 -9.16 -3.90
CA PRO A 58 -4.25 -10.14 -2.82
C PRO A 58 -3.12 -9.84 -1.85
N LEU A 59 -2.03 -9.18 -2.31
CA LEU A 59 -0.97 -8.71 -1.42
C LEU A 59 -1.52 -7.69 -0.42
N TYR A 60 -2.27 -6.67 -0.89
CA TYR A 60 -2.96 -5.70 -0.03
C TYR A 60 -3.86 -6.41 0.98
N PHE A 61 -4.72 -7.33 0.52
CA PHE A 61 -5.63 -8.07 1.40
C PHE A 61 -4.88 -8.79 2.54
N ILE A 62 -3.77 -9.45 2.25
CA ILE A 62 -2.97 -10.16 3.27
C ILE A 62 -2.30 -9.18 4.23
N LEU A 63 -1.73 -8.09 3.74
CA LEU A 63 -1.05 -7.09 4.56
C LEU A 63 -2.02 -6.38 5.49
N GLU A 64 -3.19 -5.96 5.00
CA GLU A 64 -4.23 -5.30 5.77
C GLU A 64 -4.78 -6.22 6.85
N ASN A 65 -5.04 -7.49 6.51
CA ASN A 65 -5.59 -8.46 7.44
C ASN A 65 -4.57 -9.01 8.46
N LYS A 66 -3.25 -8.82 8.21
CA LYS A 66 -2.20 -9.16 9.17
C LYS A 66 -2.27 -8.28 10.42
N GLY A 67 -2.66 -7.02 10.28
CA GLY A 67 -2.53 -5.98 11.30
C GLY A 67 -3.80 -5.58 12.03
N ARG A 68 -4.94 -6.20 11.77
CA ARG A 68 -6.29 -5.77 12.18
C ARG A 68 -6.56 -5.63 13.69
N VAL A 69 -5.69 -5.03 14.47
CA VAL A 69 -6.08 -4.56 15.81
C VAL A 69 -6.00 -3.04 15.91
N PHE A 70 -5.19 -2.35 15.10
CA PHE A 70 -5.13 -0.89 15.03
C PHE A 70 -4.80 -0.45 13.61
N TYR A 71 -5.71 0.26 12.98
CA TYR A 71 -5.60 0.82 11.65
C TYR A 71 -4.39 1.77 11.55
N ASN A 72 -3.34 1.34 10.88
CA ASN A 72 -2.54 2.24 10.08
C ASN A 72 -2.89 1.92 8.62
N SER A 73 -3.80 2.68 8.05
CA SER A 73 -4.15 2.54 6.64
C SER A 73 -2.89 2.59 5.80
N ILE A 74 -2.72 1.61 4.91
CA ILE A 74 -1.64 1.56 3.91
C ILE A 74 -2.19 1.96 2.53
N GLN A 75 -3.22 2.83 2.49
CA GLN A 75 -3.87 3.19 1.23
C GLN A 75 -2.95 3.99 0.31
N ILE A 76 -2.22 4.96 0.85
CA ILE A 76 -1.26 5.77 0.09
C ILE A 76 -0.14 4.88 -0.45
N GLU A 77 0.42 4.04 0.40
CA GLU A 77 1.49 3.11 0.05
C GLU A 77 1.02 2.07 -0.97
N THR A 78 -0.22 1.63 -0.89
CA THR A 78 -0.81 0.70 -1.87
C THR A 78 -1.00 1.38 -3.22
N THR A 79 -1.49 2.62 -3.23
CA THR A 79 -1.64 3.41 -4.45
C THR A 79 -0.27 3.67 -5.09
N CYS A 80 0.74 4.01 -4.28
CA CYS A 80 2.12 4.15 -4.72
C CYS A 80 2.69 2.83 -5.28
N ALA A 81 2.32 1.69 -4.71
CA ALA A 81 2.71 0.38 -5.21
C ALA A 81 2.18 0.12 -6.64
N PHE A 82 0.95 0.52 -6.96
CA PHE A 82 0.42 0.47 -8.34
C PHE A 82 1.23 1.38 -9.26
N LEU A 83 1.50 2.62 -8.87
CA LEU A 83 2.29 3.54 -9.67
C LEU A 83 3.69 3.00 -9.96
N LEU A 84 4.41 2.52 -8.95
CA LEU A 84 5.73 1.88 -9.10
C LEU A 84 5.67 0.63 -10.00
N HIS A 85 4.63 -0.18 -9.86
CA HIS A 85 4.42 -1.35 -10.70
C HIS A 85 4.27 -0.95 -12.17
N TRP A 86 3.48 0.08 -12.47
CA TRP A 86 3.31 0.59 -13.83
C TRP A 86 4.60 1.20 -14.40
N ILE A 87 5.42 1.85 -13.57
CA ILE A 87 6.73 2.36 -14.00
C ILE A 87 7.67 1.20 -14.35
N LEU A 88 7.75 0.18 -13.49
CA LEU A 88 8.56 -1.03 -13.74
C LEU A 88 8.11 -1.77 -15.01
N ASP A 89 6.81 -1.83 -15.26
CA ASP A 89 6.20 -2.40 -16.46
C ASP A 89 6.30 -1.49 -17.71
N LYS A 90 6.93 -0.30 -17.58
CA LYS A 90 7.07 0.70 -18.68
C LYS A 90 5.73 1.20 -19.24
N LYS A 91 4.67 1.19 -18.44
CA LYS A 91 3.36 1.77 -18.75
C LYS A 91 3.30 3.26 -18.39
N VAL A 92 4.08 3.67 -17.40
CA VAL A 92 4.30 5.05 -16.98
C VAL A 92 5.79 5.35 -17.08
N ALA A 93 6.16 6.53 -17.54
CA ALA A 93 7.54 6.96 -17.61
C ALA A 93 7.78 8.14 -16.66
N LEU A 94 8.97 8.19 -16.04
CA LEU A 94 9.38 9.36 -15.29
C LEU A 94 9.79 10.47 -16.25
N ARG A 95 9.38 11.70 -15.96
CA ARG A 95 9.81 12.90 -16.65
C ARG A 95 10.47 13.84 -15.66
N GLN A 96 11.76 14.08 -15.84
CA GLN A 96 12.47 15.08 -15.06
C GLN A 96 12.10 16.47 -15.58
N ASN A 97 11.62 17.34 -14.71
CA ASN A 97 11.45 18.74 -15.05
C ASN A 97 12.82 19.43 -15.00
N PHE A 98 13.44 19.62 -16.17
CA PHE A 98 14.76 20.26 -16.30
C PHE A 98 14.80 21.71 -15.79
N VAL A 99 13.64 22.37 -15.67
CA VAL A 99 13.57 23.78 -15.27
C VAL A 99 13.62 23.93 -13.75
N ARG A 100 13.05 23.00 -12.99
CA ARG A 100 12.99 23.10 -11.53
C ARG A 100 13.90 22.13 -10.76
N GLN A 101 14.59 21.22 -11.42
CA GLN A 101 15.50 20.19 -10.87
C GLN A 101 14.94 19.36 -9.67
N THR A 102 13.72 19.59 -9.24
CA THR A 102 13.18 19.12 -7.96
C THR A 102 11.84 18.39 -8.06
N THR A 103 11.13 18.44 -9.18
CA THR A 103 9.83 17.76 -9.35
C THR A 103 9.89 16.72 -10.44
N THR A 104 9.60 15.48 -10.08
CA THR A 104 9.45 14.39 -11.03
C THR A 104 8.01 14.33 -11.49
N GLY A 105 7.75 14.59 -12.77
CA GLY A 105 6.46 14.34 -13.39
C GLY A 105 6.34 12.88 -13.85
N PHE A 106 5.13 12.36 -13.89
CA PHE A 106 4.82 11.00 -14.33
C PHE A 106 4.04 11.05 -15.64
N ASN A 107 4.66 10.53 -16.70
CA ASN A 107 4.09 10.59 -18.05
C ASN A 107 3.16 9.41 -18.30
N PHE A 108 1.89 9.70 -18.61
CA PHE A 108 0.80 8.78 -18.90
C PHE A 108 0.39 8.75 -20.39
N GLU A 109 1.26 9.16 -21.31
CA GLU A 109 0.96 9.16 -22.75
C GLU A 109 0.58 7.77 -23.27
N LYS A 110 1.18 6.70 -22.72
CA LYS A 110 0.86 5.35 -23.15
C LYS A 110 -0.50 4.92 -22.61
N GLU A 111 -1.39 4.51 -23.51
CA GLU A 111 -2.57 3.79 -23.10
C GLU A 111 -2.15 2.42 -22.54
N ALA A 112 -2.58 2.14 -21.32
CA ALA A 112 -2.38 0.83 -20.70
C ALA A 112 -3.73 0.13 -20.52
N LYS A 113 -3.75 -1.17 -20.83
CA LYS A 113 -4.91 -2.02 -20.59
C LYS A 113 -4.50 -3.11 -19.61
N PHE A 114 -5.25 -3.22 -18.53
CA PHE A 114 -5.04 -4.22 -17.48
C PHE A 114 -6.15 -5.26 -17.54
N LYS A 115 -5.86 -6.48 -17.14
CA LYS A 115 -6.87 -7.54 -17.03
C LYS A 115 -7.90 -7.22 -15.95
N ASN A 116 -7.46 -6.60 -14.86
CA ASN A 116 -8.31 -6.21 -13.76
C ASN A 116 -9.01 -4.88 -14.05
N ARG A 117 -10.35 -4.85 -13.83
CA ARG A 117 -11.16 -3.66 -14.11
C ARG A 117 -10.87 -2.52 -13.13
N LEU A 118 -10.62 -2.82 -11.86
CA LEU A 118 -10.29 -1.82 -10.85
C LEU A 118 -8.93 -1.20 -11.13
N GLU A 119 -7.94 -2.00 -11.52
CA GLU A 119 -6.63 -1.48 -11.91
C GLU A 119 -6.73 -0.53 -13.13
N ASN A 120 -7.54 -0.89 -14.13
CA ASN A 120 -7.82 0.03 -15.24
C ASN A 120 -8.43 1.35 -14.76
N ARG A 121 -9.39 1.31 -13.81
CA ARG A 121 -10.00 2.52 -13.25
C ARG A 121 -8.98 3.35 -12.48
N ILE A 122 -8.16 2.74 -11.63
CA ILE A 122 -7.10 3.44 -10.89
C ILE A 122 -6.15 4.12 -11.87
N PHE A 123 -5.71 3.42 -12.92
CA PHE A 123 -4.84 3.99 -13.94
C PHE A 123 -5.48 5.18 -14.67
N GLN A 124 -6.77 5.09 -15.01
CA GLN A 124 -7.49 6.19 -15.66
C GLN A 124 -7.59 7.41 -14.75
N ILE A 125 -7.81 7.25 -13.46
CA ILE A 125 -7.80 8.36 -12.49
C ILE A 125 -6.47 9.13 -12.55
N PHE A 126 -5.34 8.42 -12.52
CA PHE A 126 -4.02 9.04 -12.63
C PHE A 126 -3.83 9.77 -13.97
N ARG A 127 -4.31 9.16 -15.06
CA ARG A 127 -4.21 9.73 -16.39
C ARG A 127 -5.12 10.96 -16.55
N GLU A 128 -6.32 10.96 -16.01
CA GLU A 128 -7.22 12.10 -16.00
C GLU A 128 -6.66 13.25 -15.14
N ALA A 129 -6.09 12.92 -13.98
CA ALA A 129 -5.43 13.89 -13.12
C ALA A 129 -4.21 14.55 -13.78
N SER A 130 -3.57 13.92 -14.75
CA SER A 130 -2.42 14.48 -15.50
C SER A 130 -2.80 15.51 -16.57
N GLY A 131 -4.10 15.79 -16.76
CA GLY A 131 -4.56 16.84 -17.67
C GLY A 131 -4.26 16.58 -19.15
N GLU A 132 -4.12 17.67 -19.92
CA GLU A 132 -3.96 17.60 -21.39
C GLU A 132 -2.55 17.18 -21.82
N ASP A 133 -1.53 17.50 -21.04
CA ASP A 133 -0.13 17.17 -21.36
C ASP A 133 0.27 15.76 -20.92
N LEU A 134 -0.63 15.06 -20.23
CA LEU A 134 -0.46 13.70 -19.71
C LEU A 134 0.75 13.53 -18.79
N ILE A 135 1.16 14.60 -18.10
CA ILE A 135 2.26 14.61 -17.14
C ILE A 135 1.68 14.94 -15.77
N LEU A 136 1.60 13.97 -14.90
CA LEU A 136 1.06 14.14 -13.57
C LEU A 136 2.11 14.68 -12.60
N GLU A 137 1.83 15.82 -12.00
CA GLU A 137 2.55 16.42 -10.88
C GLU A 137 1.69 16.40 -9.60
N ALA A 138 2.30 16.61 -8.43
CA ALA A 138 1.59 16.52 -7.15
C ALA A 138 0.44 17.53 -7.02
N ASP A 139 0.66 18.76 -7.51
CA ASP A 139 -0.35 19.83 -7.46
C ASP A 139 -1.55 19.52 -8.37
N GLU A 140 -1.31 18.85 -9.50
CA GLU A 140 -2.39 18.41 -10.40
C GLU A 140 -3.19 17.27 -9.80
N ALA A 141 -2.51 16.30 -9.17
CA ALA A 141 -3.16 15.21 -8.45
C ALA A 141 -4.07 15.74 -7.34
N ASN A 142 -3.58 16.74 -6.58
CA ASN A 142 -4.33 17.38 -5.51
C ASN A 142 -5.54 18.15 -6.04
N ARG A 143 -5.34 19.00 -7.07
CA ARG A 143 -6.42 19.73 -7.72
C ARG A 143 -7.49 18.80 -8.30
N TRP A 144 -7.07 17.75 -9.01
CA TRP A 144 -8.01 16.77 -9.56
C TRP A 144 -8.84 16.12 -8.45
N ALA A 145 -8.19 15.65 -7.39
CA ALA A 145 -8.85 15.01 -6.26
C ALA A 145 -9.85 15.92 -5.54
N TYR A 146 -9.56 17.21 -5.43
CA TYR A 146 -10.45 18.21 -4.83
C TYR A 146 -11.77 18.31 -5.60
N PHE A 147 -11.72 18.34 -6.95
CA PHE A 147 -12.91 18.48 -7.79
C PHE A 147 -13.62 17.15 -8.09
N HIS A 148 -12.96 15.99 -7.89
CA HIS A 148 -13.46 14.66 -8.27
C HIS A 148 -13.39 13.66 -7.11
N ALA A 149 -13.59 14.14 -5.88
CA ALA A 149 -13.48 13.30 -4.67
C ALA A 149 -14.41 12.08 -4.69
N ASP A 150 -15.58 12.20 -5.32
CA ASP A 150 -16.57 11.13 -5.49
C ASP A 150 -16.20 10.11 -6.58
N GLU A 151 -15.25 10.44 -7.45
CA GLU A 151 -14.74 9.56 -8.51
C GLU A 151 -13.55 8.71 -8.05
N LEU A 152 -12.94 9.05 -6.90
CA LEU A 152 -11.84 8.27 -6.34
C LEU A 152 -12.29 6.83 -6.05
N PHE A 153 -11.37 5.90 -6.28
CA PHE A 153 -11.61 4.51 -5.90
C PHE A 153 -11.57 4.35 -4.37
N SER A 154 -12.35 3.41 -3.86
CA SER A 154 -12.28 3.07 -2.44
C SER A 154 -11.20 2.04 -2.18
N ILE A 155 -10.44 2.21 -1.10
CA ILE A 155 -9.49 1.19 -0.65
C ILE A 155 -10.20 -0.14 -0.29
N LYS A 156 -11.51 -0.08 0.05
CA LYS A 156 -12.35 -1.27 0.24
C LYS A 156 -12.58 -2.05 -1.07
N ASP A 157 -12.55 -1.36 -2.21
CA ASP A 157 -12.64 -2.02 -3.51
C ASP A 157 -11.36 -2.82 -3.78
N VAL A 158 -10.20 -2.28 -3.40
CA VAL A 158 -8.90 -2.99 -3.46
C VAL A 158 -8.93 -4.24 -2.58
N GLU A 159 -9.46 -4.13 -1.35
CA GLU A 159 -9.62 -5.28 -0.45
C GLU A 159 -10.54 -6.34 -1.05
N LYS A 160 -11.67 -5.91 -1.63
CA LYS A 160 -12.66 -6.79 -2.28
C LYS A 160 -12.07 -7.53 -3.47
N GLU A 161 -11.34 -6.82 -4.34
CA GLU A 161 -10.64 -7.43 -5.48
C GLU A 161 -9.57 -8.41 -5.02
N GLY A 162 -8.81 -8.07 -3.98
CA GLY A 162 -7.84 -9.00 -3.39
C GLY A 162 -8.47 -10.27 -2.85
N LYS A 163 -9.61 -10.15 -2.16
CA LYS A 163 -10.38 -11.29 -1.70
C LYS A 163 -10.90 -12.13 -2.86
N GLN A 164 -11.49 -11.50 -3.88
CA GLN A 164 -12.01 -12.18 -5.05
C GLN A 164 -10.92 -12.94 -5.80
N TRP A 165 -9.75 -12.32 -5.98
CA TRP A 165 -8.61 -12.99 -6.60
C TRP A 165 -8.19 -14.25 -5.83
N LEU A 166 -8.15 -14.18 -4.49
CA LEU A 166 -7.84 -15.34 -3.65
C LEU A 166 -8.90 -16.44 -3.74
N GLU A 167 -10.17 -16.08 -3.90
CA GLU A 167 -11.28 -17.03 -4.13
C GLU A 167 -11.14 -17.73 -5.49
N ASP A 168 -10.89 -16.95 -6.55
CA ASP A 168 -10.76 -17.44 -7.94
C ASP A 168 -9.56 -18.39 -8.12
N HIS A 169 -8.51 -18.22 -7.30
CA HIS A 169 -7.31 -19.05 -7.31
C HIS A 169 -7.33 -20.19 -6.27
N ASP A 170 -8.48 -20.41 -5.64
CA ASP A 170 -8.69 -21.45 -4.63
C ASP A 170 -7.73 -21.34 -3.43
N TYR A 171 -7.58 -20.13 -2.91
CA TYR A 171 -6.80 -19.84 -1.70
C TYR A 171 -7.65 -19.63 -0.45
N ILE A 172 -8.98 -19.49 -0.58
CA ILE A 172 -9.93 -19.26 0.51
C ILE A 172 -10.80 -20.50 0.75
N GLU A 173 -11.12 -20.78 2.02
CA GLU A 173 -12.09 -21.81 2.40
C GLU A 173 -13.51 -21.31 2.12
N LYS A 174 -14.30 -22.07 1.33
CA LYS A 174 -15.65 -21.70 0.89
C LYS A 174 -16.71 -21.71 2.00
N GLU A 175 -16.39 -22.26 3.18
CA GLU A 175 -17.40 -22.54 4.22
C GLU A 175 -17.66 -21.43 5.24
N ASN A 176 -16.89 -20.34 5.25
CA ASN A 176 -17.00 -19.29 6.26
C ASN A 176 -17.54 -17.98 5.69
N LEU A 177 -18.87 -17.77 5.82
CA LEU A 177 -19.58 -16.59 5.33
C LEU A 177 -19.25 -15.28 6.07
N VAL A 178 -18.72 -15.35 7.30
CA VAL A 178 -18.53 -14.15 8.15
C VAL A 178 -17.11 -13.58 8.08
N LEU A 179 -16.09 -14.45 7.99
CA LEU A 179 -14.71 -14.04 7.90
C LEU A 179 -13.98 -14.96 6.91
N PRO A 180 -13.38 -14.41 5.84
CA PRO A 180 -12.64 -15.21 4.88
C PRO A 180 -11.44 -15.88 5.58
N THR A 181 -11.33 -17.19 5.46
CA THR A 181 -10.21 -17.96 6.00
C THR A 181 -9.43 -18.56 4.85
N LEU A 182 -8.10 -18.38 4.90
CA LEU A 182 -7.22 -18.98 3.92
C LEU A 182 -7.15 -20.52 4.14
N ASN A 183 -7.30 -21.27 3.07
CA ASN A 183 -7.02 -22.70 3.08
C ASN A 183 -5.51 -22.98 3.20
N LYS A 184 -5.08 -24.24 3.19
CA LYS A 184 -3.66 -24.59 3.34
C LYS A 184 -2.76 -23.94 2.29
N LYS A 185 -3.23 -23.86 1.02
CA LYS A 185 -2.51 -23.24 -0.10
C LYS A 185 -2.40 -21.71 0.10
N GLY A 186 -3.50 -21.04 0.43
CA GLY A 186 -3.51 -19.60 0.74
C GLY A 186 -2.68 -19.25 1.96
N GLN A 187 -2.68 -20.09 3.02
CA GLN A 187 -1.81 -19.90 4.18
C GLN A 187 -0.32 -20.03 3.83
N GLN A 188 0.05 -20.87 2.86
CA GLN A 188 1.43 -20.96 2.39
C GLN A 188 1.86 -19.67 1.68
N GLU A 189 1.03 -19.12 0.79
CA GLU A 189 1.31 -17.85 0.13
C GLU A 189 1.38 -16.68 1.13
N ALA A 190 0.43 -16.59 2.06
CA ALA A 190 0.48 -15.56 3.11
C ALA A 190 1.74 -15.66 3.98
N ARG A 191 2.23 -16.87 4.26
CA ARG A 191 3.51 -17.06 4.97
C ARG A 191 4.70 -16.58 4.15
N LYS A 192 4.70 -16.75 2.82
CA LYS A 192 5.75 -16.20 1.95
C LYS A 192 5.77 -14.67 2.03
N VAL A 193 4.60 -14.01 1.98
CA VAL A 193 4.49 -12.55 2.18
C VAL A 193 5.10 -12.12 3.52
N ILE A 194 4.73 -12.81 4.60
CA ILE A 194 5.26 -12.50 5.94
C ILE A 194 6.77 -12.77 6.03
N ALA A 195 7.23 -13.88 5.45
CA ALA A 195 8.65 -14.20 5.41
C ALA A 195 9.44 -13.11 4.67
N LEU A 196 8.92 -12.64 3.53
CA LEU A 196 9.55 -11.57 2.76
C LEU A 196 9.58 -10.25 3.54
N MET A 197 8.51 -9.91 4.27
CA MET A 197 8.51 -8.74 5.16
C MET A 197 9.58 -8.85 6.25
N ASN A 198 9.70 -10.03 6.89
CA ASN A 198 10.72 -10.26 7.91
C ASN A 198 12.13 -10.22 7.33
N TYR A 199 12.29 -10.70 6.10
CA TYR A 199 13.54 -10.62 5.35
C TYR A 199 13.92 -9.16 5.06
N LEU A 200 12.98 -8.31 4.58
CA LEU A 200 13.21 -6.88 4.40
C LEU A 200 13.57 -6.18 5.73
N ASP A 201 12.95 -6.59 6.84
CA ASP A 201 13.35 -6.13 8.18
C ASP A 201 14.77 -6.54 8.57
N ALA A 202 15.17 -7.75 8.25
CA ALA A 202 16.51 -8.25 8.54
C ALA A 202 17.55 -7.56 7.65
N LEU A 203 17.23 -7.36 6.37
CA LEU A 203 18.07 -6.63 5.43
C LEU A 203 18.29 -5.18 5.89
N ALA A 204 17.23 -4.49 6.28
CA ALA A 204 17.29 -3.12 6.79
C ALA A 204 18.16 -2.97 8.05
N ARG A 205 18.34 -4.06 8.82
CA ARG A 205 19.19 -4.12 10.02
C ARG A 205 20.59 -4.67 9.75
N GLY A 206 20.95 -4.91 8.48
CA GLY A 206 22.20 -5.55 8.10
C GLY A 206 22.36 -7.00 8.56
N LYS A 207 21.23 -7.71 8.79
CA LYS A 207 21.21 -9.10 9.27
C LYS A 207 20.86 -10.11 8.19
N ALA A 208 20.63 -9.65 6.96
CA ALA A 208 20.39 -10.49 5.80
C ALA A 208 21.21 -9.96 4.61
N GLU A 209 21.55 -10.85 3.70
CA GLU A 209 22.23 -10.49 2.45
C GLU A 209 21.22 -10.01 1.42
N VAL A 210 21.64 -9.14 0.50
CA VAL A 210 20.79 -8.69 -0.60
C VAL A 210 20.56 -9.88 -1.55
N PRO A 211 19.29 -10.12 -1.98
CA PRO A 211 18.97 -11.30 -2.79
C PRO A 211 19.66 -11.22 -4.16
N GLU A 212 20.09 -12.38 -4.66
CA GLU A 212 20.70 -12.50 -5.98
C GLU A 212 19.66 -12.51 -7.11
N ASP A 213 18.40 -12.81 -6.78
CA ASP A 213 17.32 -12.92 -7.75
C ASP A 213 16.89 -11.55 -8.30
N GLY A 214 16.38 -11.56 -9.54
CA GLY A 214 15.98 -10.35 -10.28
C GLY A 214 14.72 -9.66 -9.79
N ASN A 215 14.23 -9.96 -8.56
CA ASN A 215 12.94 -9.48 -8.05
C ASN A 215 13.02 -8.15 -7.27
N LEU A 216 14.07 -7.34 -7.49
CA LEU A 216 14.30 -6.09 -6.76
C LEU A 216 13.13 -5.11 -6.87
N GLY A 217 12.49 -5.03 -8.03
CA GLY A 217 11.30 -4.19 -8.22
C GLY A 217 10.14 -4.60 -7.31
N TYR A 218 9.88 -5.90 -7.19
CA TYR A 218 8.85 -6.41 -6.28
C TYR A 218 9.22 -6.16 -4.81
N TYR A 219 10.48 -6.30 -4.44
CA TYR A 219 10.94 -5.99 -3.08
C TYR A 219 10.80 -4.51 -2.75
N LEU A 220 11.06 -3.62 -3.72
CA LEU A 220 10.79 -2.19 -3.57
C LEU A 220 9.28 -1.95 -3.34
N ILE A 221 8.42 -2.49 -4.18
CA ILE A 221 6.95 -2.38 -4.05
C ILE A 221 6.50 -2.83 -2.65
N LEU A 222 6.92 -4.01 -2.21
CA LEU A 222 6.56 -4.51 -0.89
C LEU A 222 7.15 -3.64 0.24
N SER A 223 8.36 -3.12 0.07
CA SER A 223 8.97 -2.21 1.04
C SER A 223 8.20 -0.90 1.18
N VAL A 224 7.67 -0.36 0.08
CA VAL A 224 6.75 0.80 0.09
C VAL A 224 5.47 0.44 0.83
N MET A 225 4.77 -0.62 0.45
CA MET A 225 3.52 -1.06 1.11
C MET A 225 3.70 -1.33 2.61
N THR A 226 4.91 -1.64 3.06
CA THR A 226 5.23 -1.89 4.47
C THR A 226 5.93 -0.73 5.17
N LYS A 227 6.03 0.45 4.52
CA LYS A 227 6.69 1.67 5.01
C LYS A 227 8.19 1.49 5.32
N LYS A 228 8.87 0.64 4.55
CA LYS A 228 10.28 0.27 4.73
C LYS A 228 11.18 0.60 3.54
N ALA A 229 10.66 1.32 2.56
CA ALA A 229 11.42 1.68 1.37
C ALA A 229 12.75 2.42 1.69
N PRO A 230 12.80 3.41 2.59
CA PRO A 230 14.06 4.08 2.91
C PRO A 230 15.12 3.12 3.47
N GLN A 231 14.71 2.19 4.34
CA GLN A 231 15.63 1.20 4.92
C GLN A 231 16.10 0.20 3.87
N PHE A 232 15.21 -0.24 2.98
CA PHE A 232 15.55 -1.13 1.87
C PHE A 232 16.56 -0.49 0.92
N LEU A 233 16.31 0.74 0.48
CA LEU A 233 17.21 1.47 -0.42
C LEU A 233 18.57 1.76 0.23
N THR A 234 18.58 2.12 1.54
CA THR A 234 19.81 2.29 2.32
C THR A 234 20.61 0.99 2.38
N ALA A 235 19.96 -0.15 2.59
CA ALA A 235 20.64 -1.44 2.62
C ALA A 235 21.24 -1.80 1.26
N LEU A 236 20.54 -1.55 0.14
CA LEU A 236 21.09 -1.72 -1.21
C LEU A 236 22.32 -0.83 -1.42
N ARG A 237 22.22 0.46 -1.07
CA ARG A 237 23.31 1.43 -1.22
C ARG A 237 24.57 1.01 -0.46
N ASN A 238 24.42 0.49 0.74
CA ASN A 238 25.54 0.12 1.59
C ASN A 238 26.18 -1.23 1.24
N HIS A 239 25.41 -2.16 0.70
CA HIS A 239 25.85 -3.54 0.55
C HIS A 239 25.92 -4.03 -0.90
N CYS A 240 25.15 -3.44 -1.82
CA CYS A 240 25.08 -3.86 -3.22
C CYS A 240 24.71 -2.68 -4.13
N PRO A 241 25.60 -1.67 -4.27
CA PRO A 241 25.31 -0.46 -5.05
C PRO A 241 24.97 -0.77 -6.51
N GLU A 242 25.57 -1.82 -7.09
CA GLU A 242 25.27 -2.28 -8.45
C GLU A 242 23.80 -2.71 -8.62
N LYS A 243 23.17 -3.25 -7.58
CA LYS A 243 21.74 -3.60 -7.60
C LYS A 243 20.85 -2.36 -7.45
N LEU A 244 21.33 -1.35 -6.74
CA LEU A 244 20.67 -0.05 -6.67
C LEU A 244 20.64 0.61 -8.05
N ASP A 245 21.74 0.55 -8.81
CA ASP A 245 21.83 1.08 -10.17
C ASP A 245 20.87 0.34 -11.12
N VAL A 246 20.79 -0.98 -11.02
CA VAL A 246 19.84 -1.79 -11.80
C VAL A 246 18.39 -1.40 -11.48
N LEU A 247 18.05 -1.23 -10.21
CA LEU A 247 16.72 -0.83 -9.78
C LEU A 247 16.38 0.58 -10.25
N ALA A 248 17.31 1.52 -10.12
CA ALA A 248 17.14 2.90 -10.59
C ALA A 248 16.93 2.95 -12.11
N ALA A 249 17.75 2.24 -12.88
CA ALA A 249 17.58 2.13 -14.34
C ALA A 249 16.22 1.49 -14.72
N ALA A 250 15.76 0.49 -13.96
CA ALA A 250 14.46 -0.12 -14.17
C ALA A 250 13.31 0.87 -13.96
N LEU A 251 13.45 1.81 -13.03
CA LEU A 251 12.49 2.90 -12.81
C LEU A 251 12.68 4.09 -13.75
N GLY A 252 13.77 4.17 -14.51
CA GLY A 252 14.07 5.29 -15.41
C GLY A 252 14.65 6.51 -14.68
N THR A 253 15.35 6.28 -13.57
CA THR A 253 16.04 7.30 -12.76
C THR A 253 17.50 6.90 -12.54
N THR A 254 18.23 7.64 -11.72
CA THR A 254 19.59 7.35 -11.29
C THR A 254 19.63 6.94 -9.82
N SER A 255 20.66 6.20 -9.41
CA SER A 255 20.77 5.66 -8.04
C SER A 255 20.84 6.73 -6.96
N ASP A 256 21.41 7.89 -7.25
CA ASP A 256 21.44 9.05 -6.36
C ASP A 256 20.07 9.72 -6.18
N ARG A 257 19.18 9.57 -7.17
CA ARG A 257 17.81 10.15 -7.14
C ARG A 257 16.72 9.13 -6.82
N LEU A 258 17.05 7.88 -6.60
CA LEU A 258 16.06 6.81 -6.41
C LEU A 258 15.19 7.04 -5.17
N ASP A 259 15.75 7.54 -4.06
CA ASP A 259 14.99 7.88 -2.85
C ASP A 259 13.99 9.00 -3.12
N GLU A 260 14.42 10.06 -3.83
CA GLU A 260 13.56 11.17 -4.24
C GLU A 260 12.43 10.68 -5.14
N THR A 261 12.75 9.84 -6.13
CA THR A 261 11.74 9.26 -7.03
C THR A 261 10.66 8.48 -6.27
N VAL A 262 11.03 7.69 -5.27
CA VAL A 262 10.06 6.95 -4.43
C VAL A 262 9.24 7.92 -3.56
N LEU A 263 9.85 8.98 -3.04
CA LEU A 263 9.16 10.02 -2.29
C LEU A 263 8.17 10.79 -3.18
N ASP A 264 8.56 11.14 -4.41
CA ASP A 264 7.67 11.79 -5.38
C ASP A 264 6.46 10.91 -5.72
N CYS A 265 6.66 9.59 -5.89
CA CYS A 265 5.55 8.64 -6.05
C CYS A 265 4.60 8.65 -4.85
N LEU A 266 5.13 8.66 -3.63
CA LEU A 266 4.32 8.72 -2.41
C LEU A 266 3.60 10.06 -2.28
N GLN A 267 4.24 11.16 -2.61
CA GLN A 267 3.67 12.50 -2.54
C GLN A 267 2.49 12.66 -3.50
N ILE A 268 2.63 12.22 -4.76
CA ILE A 268 1.51 12.23 -5.71
C ILE A 268 0.33 11.40 -5.21
N CYS A 269 0.60 10.21 -4.67
CA CYS A 269 -0.46 9.38 -4.11
C CYS A 269 -1.10 10.02 -2.85
N ASP A 270 -0.32 10.68 -2.00
CA ASP A 270 -0.83 11.42 -0.85
C ASP A 270 -1.70 12.61 -1.29
N SER A 271 -1.26 13.38 -2.29
CA SER A 271 -2.00 14.48 -2.89
C SER A 271 -3.33 14.01 -3.47
N LEU A 272 -3.33 12.87 -4.18
CA LEU A 272 -4.56 12.28 -4.75
C LEU A 272 -5.57 11.86 -3.67
N TRP A 273 -5.10 11.46 -2.47
CA TRP A 273 -6.00 11.06 -1.38
C TRP A 273 -6.44 12.20 -0.48
N LYS A 274 -5.69 13.30 -0.40
CA LYS A 274 -6.02 14.43 0.44
C LYS A 274 -7.06 15.35 -0.19
N GLY A 275 -6.87 15.71 -1.45
CA GLY A 275 -7.75 16.64 -2.15
C GLY A 275 -7.94 17.97 -1.41
N ASP A 276 -6.90 18.45 -0.72
CA ASP A 276 -6.91 19.68 0.10
C ASP A 276 -6.35 20.88 -0.67
N TYR A 277 -6.70 20.99 -1.95
CA TYR A 277 -6.24 22.05 -2.83
C TYR A 277 -6.67 23.42 -2.33
N ASP A 278 -5.70 24.24 -1.93
CA ASP A 278 -5.87 25.61 -1.51
C ASP A 278 -5.75 26.49 -2.77
N ASP A 279 -6.85 26.67 -3.49
CA ASP A 279 -6.91 27.57 -4.63
C ASP A 279 -7.07 29.01 -4.10
N PRO A 280 -6.06 29.87 -4.20
CA PRO A 280 -6.18 31.25 -3.75
C PRO A 280 -7.23 32.06 -4.51
N ASP A 281 -7.66 31.58 -5.69
CA ASP A 281 -8.69 32.18 -6.54
C ASP A 281 -10.03 31.41 -6.49
N ALA A 282 -10.11 30.34 -5.69
CA ALA A 282 -11.36 29.60 -5.54
C ALA A 282 -12.42 30.45 -4.87
N PRO A 283 -13.63 30.55 -5.43
CA PRO A 283 -14.74 31.23 -4.74
C PRO A 283 -15.00 30.52 -3.41
N GLU A 284 -15.07 31.30 -2.33
CA GLU A 284 -15.40 30.77 -0.99
C GLU A 284 -16.63 29.83 -1.09
N PRO A 285 -16.57 28.65 -0.44
CA PRO A 285 -17.68 27.71 -0.48
C PRO A 285 -18.94 28.42 0.06
N VAL A 286 -19.96 28.52 -0.77
CA VAL A 286 -21.29 29.03 -0.34
C VAL A 286 -21.86 28.02 0.65
N ILE A 287 -21.71 28.28 1.93
CA ILE A 287 -22.35 27.52 3.01
C ILE A 287 -23.87 27.81 2.93
N ASN A 288 -24.63 26.88 2.36
CA ASN A 288 -26.10 26.88 2.36
C ASN A 288 -26.60 26.17 3.60
#